data_a8a772c7ac7d537bc71e335196f8bcb4
#
_entry.id   a8a772c7ac7d537bc71e335196f8bcb4
#
_cell.length_a   1.000
_cell.length_b   1.000
_cell.length_c   1.000
_cell.angle_alpha   90.00
_cell.angle_beta   90.00
_cell.angle_gamma   90.00
#
_symmetry.space_group_name_H-M   'P 1'
#
loop_
_entity.id
_entity.type
_entity.pdbx_description
1 polymer ?
#
loop_
_entity_poly.entity_id
_entity_poly.type
_entity_poly.pdbx_seq_one_letter_code
_entity_poly.pdbx_strand_id
1 'polypeptide(L)'
;GLTSSDVLDTAQSLQLIDAADLLLTQIDDLRAALRSRAIEFKNTLMMGRTHGIHAEPITFGLKLALWWDEVNRQKHRLEEARSQISVGKISGAVGTHATVPPDIEALVCTNLGIKAATISNQIVQRDRYAQFVTTLALVAASLEKFATEIRHLQRTEVREVEEPFGEGQTGSSAMPHKRNPELSERVCGLARLIRGHAVTSLENVALWHERDISHSSAERIVLPDSCMALDYIINLFTYVING
;
A
#
# COMPACT_ATOMS: atom_id res chain seq x y z
N GLY A 1 9.69 -19.22 30.54
CA GLY A 1 8.46 -18.58 30.14
C GLY A 1 8.59 -17.90 28.79
N LEU A 2 7.53 -17.20 28.39
CA LEU A 2 7.51 -16.41 27.15
C LEU A 2 8.39 -15.16 27.27
N THR A 3 8.94 -14.71 26.15
CA THR A 3 9.48 -13.34 26.03
C THR A 3 8.41 -12.38 25.46
N SER A 4 8.60 -11.08 25.63
CA SER A 4 7.65 -10.08 25.15
C SER A 4 7.35 -10.21 23.65
N SER A 5 8.35 -10.47 22.83
CA SER A 5 8.21 -10.58 21.37
C SER A 5 7.50 -11.87 20.92
N ASP A 6 7.41 -12.91 21.76
CA ASP A 6 6.56 -14.06 21.46
C ASP A 6 5.09 -13.63 21.34
N VAL A 7 4.66 -12.70 22.16
CA VAL A 7 3.29 -12.15 22.13
C VAL A 7 3.20 -10.98 21.15
N LEU A 8 4.11 -10.01 21.25
CA LEU A 8 4.02 -8.76 20.48
C LEU A 8 4.16 -9.00 18.98
N ASP A 9 5.17 -9.76 18.53
CA ASP A 9 5.39 -9.99 17.11
C ASP A 9 4.30 -10.89 16.50
N THR A 10 3.83 -11.89 17.24
CA THR A 10 2.70 -12.73 16.81
C THR A 10 1.41 -11.92 16.69
N ALA A 11 1.12 -11.04 17.66
CA ALA A 11 -0.03 -10.15 17.59
C ALA A 11 0.10 -9.13 16.45
N GLN A 12 1.30 -8.59 16.22
CA GLN A 12 1.57 -7.66 15.13
C GLN A 12 1.37 -8.32 13.76
N SER A 13 1.76 -9.58 13.61
CA SER A 13 1.49 -10.34 12.39
C SER A 13 -0.01 -10.42 12.10
N LEU A 14 -0.84 -10.73 13.12
CA LEU A 14 -2.29 -10.77 12.96
C LEU A 14 -2.86 -9.39 12.55
N GLN A 15 -2.42 -8.32 13.20
CA GLN A 15 -2.86 -6.97 12.85
C GLN A 15 -2.48 -6.57 11.42
N LEU A 16 -1.29 -6.94 10.96
CA LEU A 16 -0.85 -6.67 9.59
C LEU A 16 -1.58 -7.54 8.56
N ILE A 17 -1.96 -8.76 8.92
CA ILE A 17 -2.83 -9.61 8.08
C ILE A 17 -4.19 -8.94 7.88
N ASP A 18 -4.84 -8.50 8.97
CA ASP A 18 -6.12 -7.82 8.90
C ASP A 18 -6.04 -6.53 8.05
N ALA A 19 -4.98 -5.74 8.26
CA ALA A 19 -4.74 -4.54 7.46
C ALA A 19 -4.53 -4.88 5.96
N ALA A 20 -3.77 -5.94 5.66
CA ALA A 20 -3.56 -6.38 4.28
C ALA A 20 -4.87 -6.83 3.63
N ASP A 21 -5.75 -7.53 4.34
CA ASP A 21 -7.04 -7.98 3.82
C ASP A 21 -7.98 -6.81 3.51
N LEU A 22 -7.99 -5.77 4.36
CA LEU A 22 -8.70 -4.53 4.07
C LEU A 22 -8.15 -3.83 2.81
N LEU A 23 -6.85 -3.69 2.72
CA LEU A 23 -6.20 -3.08 1.55
C LEU A 23 -6.45 -3.87 0.26
N LEU A 24 -6.42 -5.20 0.31
CA LEU A 24 -6.74 -6.06 -0.84
C LEU A 24 -8.18 -5.88 -1.31
N THR A 25 -9.13 -5.73 -0.40
CA THR A 25 -10.53 -5.45 -0.73
C THR A 25 -10.64 -4.12 -1.48
N GLN A 26 -9.97 -3.08 -1.01
CA GLN A 26 -10.01 -1.76 -1.67
C GLN A 26 -9.27 -1.74 -3.01
N ILE A 27 -8.19 -2.51 -3.14
CA ILE A 27 -7.53 -2.71 -4.44
C ILE A 27 -8.50 -3.39 -5.43
N ASP A 28 -9.33 -4.32 -4.98
CA ASP A 28 -10.36 -4.93 -5.84
C ASP A 28 -11.43 -3.92 -6.27
N ASP A 29 -11.85 -3.03 -5.39
CA ASP A 29 -12.77 -1.93 -5.73
C ASP A 29 -12.16 -0.97 -6.76
N LEU A 30 -10.90 -0.59 -6.60
CA LEU A 30 -10.17 0.23 -7.58
C LEU A 30 -10.04 -0.49 -8.93
N ARG A 31 -9.76 -1.79 -8.93
CA ARG A 31 -9.69 -2.60 -10.15
C ARG A 31 -11.03 -2.65 -10.87
N ALA A 32 -12.13 -2.81 -10.12
CA ALA A 32 -13.48 -2.79 -10.68
C ALA A 32 -13.81 -1.44 -11.32
N ALA A 33 -13.49 -0.33 -10.64
CA ALA A 33 -13.66 1.02 -11.16
C ALA A 33 -12.85 1.25 -12.44
N LEU A 34 -11.55 0.95 -12.43
CA LEU A 34 -10.68 1.10 -13.60
C LEU A 34 -11.15 0.26 -14.79
N ARG A 35 -11.58 -0.99 -14.55
CA ARG A 35 -12.12 -1.85 -15.60
C ARG A 35 -13.39 -1.28 -16.21
N SER A 36 -14.33 -0.82 -15.38
CA SER A 36 -15.58 -0.23 -15.84
C SER A 36 -15.33 0.99 -16.72
N ARG A 37 -14.51 1.92 -16.25
CA ARG A 37 -14.18 3.15 -16.98
C ARG A 37 -13.34 2.86 -18.25
N ALA A 38 -12.44 1.87 -18.21
CA ALA A 38 -11.69 1.46 -19.40
C ALA A 38 -12.63 0.98 -20.53
N ILE A 39 -13.66 0.21 -20.19
CA ILE A 39 -14.66 -0.25 -21.15
C ILE A 39 -15.54 0.90 -21.66
N GLU A 40 -15.98 1.77 -20.76
CA GLU A 40 -16.78 2.97 -21.08
C GLU A 40 -16.04 3.87 -22.10
N PHE A 41 -14.79 4.17 -21.84
CA PHE A 41 -13.99 5.07 -22.67
C PHE A 41 -13.12 4.40 -23.74
N LYS A 42 -13.40 3.13 -24.06
CA LYS A 42 -12.61 2.36 -25.06
C LYS A 42 -12.51 3.02 -26.43
N ASN A 43 -13.49 3.84 -26.81
CA ASN A 43 -13.55 4.55 -28.08
C ASN A 43 -13.34 6.07 -27.93
N THR A 44 -13.09 6.59 -26.73
CA THR A 44 -12.84 8.01 -26.50
C THR A 44 -11.43 8.37 -26.90
N LEU A 45 -11.30 9.04 -28.04
CA LEU A 45 -10.00 9.45 -28.56
C LEU A 45 -9.35 10.52 -27.68
N MET A 46 -8.07 10.38 -27.48
CA MET A 46 -7.20 11.37 -26.84
C MET A 46 -5.81 11.37 -27.46
N MET A 47 -5.04 12.40 -27.16
CA MET A 47 -3.67 12.51 -27.64
C MET A 47 -2.73 11.66 -26.77
N GLY A 48 -2.03 10.70 -27.40
CA GLY A 48 -0.88 10.05 -26.80
C GLY A 48 0.31 10.99 -26.78
N ARG A 49 1.03 11.07 -25.65
CA ARG A 49 2.19 11.96 -25.46
C ARG A 49 3.38 11.19 -24.96
N THR A 50 4.53 11.46 -25.56
CA THR A 50 5.85 11.08 -25.04
C THR A 50 6.67 12.34 -24.83
N HIS A 51 7.44 12.42 -23.74
CA HIS A 51 8.19 13.64 -23.36
C HIS A 51 7.31 14.90 -23.23
N GLY A 52 6.00 14.74 -23.01
CA GLY A 52 5.03 15.85 -23.00
C GLY A 52 4.65 16.36 -24.41
N ILE A 53 5.16 15.76 -25.46
CA ILE A 53 4.94 16.13 -26.87
C ILE A 53 3.92 15.19 -27.50
N HIS A 54 3.09 15.70 -28.40
CA HIS A 54 2.13 14.90 -29.16
C HIS A 54 2.83 13.80 -29.94
N ALA A 55 2.37 12.58 -29.77
CA ALA A 55 2.80 11.40 -30.52
C ALA A 55 1.62 10.91 -31.38
N GLU A 56 1.12 9.71 -31.11
CA GLU A 56 0.01 9.12 -31.85
C GLU A 56 -1.30 9.20 -31.05
N PRO A 57 -2.46 9.25 -31.72
CA PRO A 57 -3.75 9.12 -31.02
C PRO A 57 -3.87 7.80 -30.29
N ILE A 58 -4.43 7.85 -29.09
CA ILE A 58 -4.81 6.69 -28.29
C ILE A 58 -6.27 6.83 -27.86
N THR A 59 -6.75 5.90 -27.04
CA THR A 59 -8.03 6.08 -26.35
C THR A 59 -7.82 6.24 -24.86
N PHE A 60 -8.71 6.96 -24.18
CA PHE A 60 -8.69 7.06 -22.73
C PHE A 60 -8.88 5.70 -22.08
N GLY A 61 -9.73 4.84 -22.67
CA GLY A 61 -9.90 3.46 -22.21
C GLY A 61 -8.61 2.64 -22.24
N LEU A 62 -7.74 2.80 -23.25
CA LEU A 62 -6.44 2.14 -23.30
C LEU A 62 -5.53 2.60 -22.15
N LYS A 63 -5.51 3.89 -21.83
CA LYS A 63 -4.77 4.45 -20.69
C LYS A 63 -5.25 3.82 -19.37
N LEU A 64 -6.55 3.75 -19.16
CA LEU A 64 -7.14 3.13 -17.96
C LEU A 64 -6.91 1.61 -17.89
N ALA A 65 -6.92 0.92 -19.03
CA ALA A 65 -6.61 -0.51 -19.10
C ALA A 65 -5.15 -0.80 -18.69
N LEU A 66 -4.20 0.07 -19.07
CA LEU A 66 -2.81 -0.03 -18.60
C LEU A 66 -2.72 0.11 -17.06
N TRP A 67 -3.47 1.05 -16.48
CA TRP A 67 -3.51 1.21 -15.02
C TRP A 67 -4.16 0.01 -14.33
N TRP A 68 -5.23 -0.51 -14.89
CA TRP A 68 -5.88 -1.72 -14.40
C TRP A 68 -4.91 -2.91 -14.35
N ASP A 69 -4.16 -3.14 -15.42
CA ASP A 69 -3.16 -4.22 -15.48
C ASP A 69 -2.04 -4.03 -14.45
N GLU A 70 -1.59 -2.79 -14.23
CA GLU A 70 -0.60 -2.49 -13.20
C GLU A 70 -1.16 -2.73 -11.79
N VAL A 71 -2.41 -2.36 -11.51
CA VAL A 71 -3.05 -2.61 -10.20
C VAL A 71 -3.23 -4.11 -9.96
N ASN A 72 -3.46 -4.94 -11.00
CA ASN A 72 -3.46 -6.39 -10.89
C ASN A 72 -2.10 -6.92 -10.38
N ARG A 73 -0.99 -6.42 -10.92
CA ARG A 73 0.34 -6.80 -10.43
C ARG A 73 0.59 -6.34 -8.99
N GLN A 74 0.07 -5.17 -8.60
CA GLN A 74 0.18 -4.70 -7.22
C GLN A 74 -0.62 -5.56 -6.26
N LYS A 75 -1.82 -6.01 -6.65
CA LYS A 75 -2.60 -6.96 -5.86
C LYS A 75 -1.79 -8.22 -5.54
N HIS A 76 -1.22 -8.86 -6.55
CA HIS A 76 -0.41 -10.07 -6.36
C HIS A 76 0.79 -9.85 -5.43
N ARG A 77 1.47 -8.71 -5.55
CA ARG A 77 2.57 -8.37 -4.63
C ARG A 77 2.11 -8.23 -3.19
N LEU A 78 0.93 -7.63 -2.98
CA LEU A 78 0.39 -7.49 -1.63
C LEU A 78 -0.08 -8.84 -1.06
N GLU A 79 -0.68 -9.71 -1.88
CA GLU A 79 -1.02 -11.10 -1.50
C GLU A 79 0.25 -11.87 -1.06
N GLU A 80 1.34 -11.73 -1.79
CA GLU A 80 2.64 -12.31 -1.45
C GLU A 80 3.20 -11.75 -0.15
N ALA A 81 3.22 -10.42 0.01
CA ALA A 81 3.70 -9.76 1.22
C ALA A 81 2.85 -10.16 2.44
N ARG A 82 1.52 -10.25 2.30
CA ARG A 82 0.62 -10.78 3.32
C ARG A 82 0.99 -12.20 3.74
N SER A 83 1.31 -13.06 2.78
CA SER A 83 1.75 -14.43 3.07
C SER A 83 3.05 -14.46 3.87
N GLN A 84 4.00 -13.57 3.56
CA GLN A 84 5.29 -13.49 4.25
C GLN A 84 5.20 -13.00 5.68
N ILE A 85 4.25 -12.09 6.00
CA ILE A 85 4.01 -11.64 7.38
C ILE A 85 3.12 -12.60 8.19
N SER A 86 2.49 -13.61 7.56
CA SER A 86 1.56 -14.54 8.23
C SER A 86 2.30 -15.62 9.02
N VAL A 87 3.16 -15.19 9.93
CA VAL A 87 3.94 -16.07 10.80
C VAL A 87 3.90 -15.59 12.25
N GLY A 88 3.91 -16.55 13.18
CA GLY A 88 4.08 -16.28 14.60
C GLY A 88 5.33 -16.96 15.14
N LYS A 89 5.75 -16.60 16.33
CA LYS A 89 6.84 -17.25 17.06
C LYS A 89 6.53 -17.34 18.55
N ILE A 90 6.80 -18.48 19.15
CA ILE A 90 6.72 -18.75 20.60
C ILE A 90 7.98 -19.54 21.00
N SER A 91 9.14 -19.04 20.62
CA SER A 91 10.42 -19.76 20.75
C SER A 91 11.28 -19.25 21.91
N GLY A 92 10.79 -18.29 22.68
CA GLY A 92 11.49 -17.76 23.87
C GLY A 92 12.50 -16.66 23.55
N ALA A 93 13.35 -16.35 24.50
CA ALA A 93 14.20 -15.16 24.52
C ALA A 93 15.24 -15.08 23.39
N VAL A 94 15.66 -16.21 22.85
CA VAL A 94 16.69 -16.27 21.78
C VAL A 94 16.39 -17.34 20.71
N GLY A 95 15.14 -17.86 20.69
CA GLY A 95 14.70 -18.80 19.65
C GLY A 95 15.05 -20.27 19.91
N THR A 96 15.49 -20.63 21.13
CA THR A 96 15.98 -21.96 21.45
C THR A 96 14.94 -22.91 22.01
N HIS A 97 13.71 -22.44 22.24
CA HIS A 97 12.65 -23.21 22.91
C HIS A 97 13.02 -23.76 24.30
N ALA A 98 13.96 -23.10 25.00
CA ALA A 98 14.47 -23.56 26.29
C ALA A 98 13.39 -23.70 27.38
N THR A 99 12.32 -22.92 27.29
CA THR A 99 11.23 -22.88 28.30
C THR A 99 9.85 -23.16 27.73
N VAL A 100 9.70 -23.19 26.42
CA VAL A 100 8.43 -23.47 25.73
C VAL A 100 8.72 -24.46 24.59
N PRO A 101 8.18 -25.69 24.65
CA PRO A 101 8.40 -26.68 23.60
C PRO A 101 7.88 -26.22 22.22
N PRO A 102 8.50 -26.67 21.12
CA PRO A 102 8.04 -26.34 19.75
C PRO A 102 6.59 -26.71 19.47
N ASP A 103 6.07 -27.76 20.07
CA ASP A 103 4.68 -28.18 19.90
C ASP A 103 3.68 -27.13 20.39
N ILE A 104 4.04 -26.36 21.43
CA ILE A 104 3.21 -25.25 21.90
C ILE A 104 3.20 -24.10 20.88
N GLU A 105 4.33 -23.78 20.27
CA GLU A 105 4.39 -22.80 19.19
C GLU A 105 3.51 -23.22 18.01
N ALA A 106 3.61 -24.46 17.58
CA ALA A 106 2.81 -25.01 16.49
C ALA A 106 1.30 -24.94 16.81
N LEU A 107 0.93 -25.32 18.04
CA LEU A 107 -0.46 -25.29 18.51
C LEU A 107 -1.03 -23.86 18.53
N VAL A 108 -0.27 -22.92 19.10
CA VAL A 108 -0.69 -21.50 19.17
C VAL A 108 -0.85 -20.92 17.76
N CYS A 109 0.12 -21.09 16.89
CA CYS A 109 0.05 -20.57 15.53
C CYS A 109 -1.09 -21.19 14.72
N THR A 110 -1.33 -22.50 14.87
CA THR A 110 -2.47 -23.19 14.25
C THR A 110 -3.81 -22.62 14.72
N ASN A 111 -3.96 -22.41 16.03
CA ASN A 111 -5.20 -21.83 16.60
C ASN A 111 -5.43 -20.38 16.13
N LEU A 112 -4.37 -19.64 15.83
CA LEU A 112 -4.42 -18.27 15.31
C LEU A 112 -4.55 -18.22 13.76
N GLY A 113 -4.56 -19.36 13.09
CA GLY A 113 -4.67 -19.42 11.62
C GLY A 113 -3.42 -18.95 10.87
N ILE A 114 -2.25 -18.94 11.52
CA ILE A 114 -0.96 -18.55 10.94
C ILE A 114 0.05 -19.72 11.07
N LYS A 115 1.20 -19.59 10.39
CA LYS A 115 2.28 -20.59 10.51
C LYS A 115 3.28 -20.18 11.59
N ALA A 116 3.89 -21.16 12.25
CA ALA A 116 5.09 -20.90 13.03
C ALA A 116 6.23 -20.50 12.07
N ALA A 117 7.04 -19.52 12.47
CA ALA A 117 8.28 -19.22 11.74
C ALA A 117 9.19 -20.46 11.78
N THR A 118 9.76 -20.85 10.63
CA THR A 118 10.62 -22.04 10.53
C THR A 118 11.80 -21.98 11.49
N ILE A 119 12.40 -20.80 11.61
CA ILE A 119 13.46 -20.47 12.58
C ILE A 119 13.25 -19.03 13.01
N SER A 120 13.46 -18.73 14.27
CA SER A 120 13.43 -17.39 14.83
C SER A 120 14.55 -17.21 15.85
N ASN A 121 14.80 -15.98 16.25
CA ASN A 121 15.56 -15.65 17.45
C ASN A 121 14.61 -15.04 18.50
N GLN A 122 14.93 -13.92 19.13
CA GLN A 122 13.99 -13.25 20.04
C GLN A 122 12.74 -12.72 19.30
N ILE A 123 12.82 -12.45 17.99
CA ILE A 123 11.81 -11.77 17.18
C ILE A 123 11.47 -12.58 15.90
N VAL A 124 10.34 -12.24 15.30
CA VAL A 124 10.09 -12.51 13.88
C VAL A 124 11.05 -11.62 13.07
N GLN A 125 11.71 -12.15 12.04
CA GLN A 125 12.72 -11.40 11.30
C GLN A 125 12.12 -10.22 10.52
N ARG A 126 12.80 -9.06 10.58
CA ARG A 126 12.29 -7.77 10.10
C ARG A 126 12.31 -7.59 8.59
N ASP A 127 12.99 -8.44 7.85
CA ASP A 127 12.90 -8.50 6.38
C ASP A 127 11.46 -8.71 5.90
N ARG A 128 10.64 -9.46 6.64
CA ARG A 128 9.21 -9.67 6.35
C ARG A 128 8.41 -8.38 6.43
N TYR A 129 8.64 -7.58 7.48
CA TYR A 129 8.00 -6.28 7.64
C TYR A 129 8.52 -5.26 6.63
N ALA A 130 9.82 -5.29 6.33
CA ALA A 130 10.42 -4.46 5.28
C ALA A 130 9.82 -4.79 3.91
N GLN A 131 9.66 -6.05 3.56
CA GLN A 131 8.97 -6.47 2.34
C GLN A 131 7.52 -5.97 2.31
N PHE A 132 6.80 -6.08 3.41
CA PHE A 132 5.42 -5.61 3.50
C PHE A 132 5.34 -4.10 3.23
N VAL A 133 6.08 -3.27 3.97
CA VAL A 133 6.03 -1.81 3.82
C VAL A 133 6.57 -1.35 2.46
N THR A 134 7.61 -1.99 1.92
CA THR A 134 8.09 -1.69 0.55
C THR A 134 7.04 -2.05 -0.51
N THR A 135 6.25 -3.09 -0.29
CA THR A 135 5.11 -3.42 -1.16
C THR A 135 4.03 -2.33 -1.09
N LEU A 136 3.67 -1.86 0.13
CA LEU A 136 2.74 -0.73 0.28
C LEU A 136 3.26 0.52 -0.46
N ALA A 137 4.55 0.81 -0.35
CA ALA A 137 5.19 1.93 -1.04
C ALA A 137 5.16 1.77 -2.56
N LEU A 138 5.28 0.56 -3.07
CA LEU A 138 5.19 0.29 -4.52
C LEU A 138 3.75 0.47 -5.03
N VAL A 139 2.74 0.04 -4.29
CA VAL A 139 1.32 0.33 -4.58
C VAL A 139 1.09 1.85 -4.60
N ALA A 140 1.55 2.57 -3.58
CA ALA A 140 1.43 4.02 -3.49
C ALA A 140 2.13 4.73 -4.66
N ALA A 141 3.29 4.24 -5.11
CA ALA A 141 4.01 4.79 -6.26
C ALA A 141 3.22 4.63 -7.58
N SER A 142 2.48 3.53 -7.76
CA SER A 142 1.57 3.37 -8.90
C SER A 142 0.42 4.38 -8.84
N LEU A 143 -0.20 4.56 -7.67
CA LEU A 143 -1.25 5.56 -7.48
C LEU A 143 -0.75 6.98 -7.73
N GLU A 144 0.48 7.32 -7.27
CA GLU A 144 1.09 8.62 -7.55
C GLU A 144 1.31 8.83 -9.06
N LYS A 145 1.75 7.81 -9.78
CA LYS A 145 1.91 7.88 -11.24
C LYS A 145 0.57 8.19 -11.91
N PHE A 146 -0.50 7.48 -11.53
CA PHE A 146 -1.84 7.71 -12.10
C PHE A 146 -2.38 9.09 -11.75
N ALA A 147 -2.27 9.49 -10.49
CA ALA A 147 -2.68 10.82 -10.01
C ALA A 147 -1.88 11.94 -10.68
N THR A 148 -0.60 11.74 -10.94
CA THR A 148 0.23 12.68 -11.68
C THR A 148 -0.25 12.86 -13.12
N GLU A 149 -0.67 11.79 -13.78
CA GLU A 149 -1.24 11.86 -15.11
C GLU A 149 -2.58 12.62 -15.11
N ILE A 150 -3.49 12.36 -14.15
CA ILE A 150 -4.73 13.13 -14.00
C ILE A 150 -4.42 14.63 -13.86
N ARG A 151 -3.46 15.00 -12.99
CA ARG A 151 -3.03 16.39 -12.82
C ARG A 151 -2.50 17.01 -14.10
N HIS A 152 -1.73 16.26 -14.90
CA HIS A 152 -1.24 16.72 -16.19
C HIS A 152 -2.37 16.94 -17.21
N LEU A 153 -3.33 16.03 -17.27
CA LEU A 153 -4.44 16.11 -18.21
C LEU A 153 -5.46 17.19 -17.81
N GLN A 154 -5.54 17.56 -16.53
CA GLN A 154 -6.43 18.64 -16.02
C GLN A 154 -5.83 20.04 -16.17
N ARG A 155 -4.55 20.18 -16.55
CA ARG A 155 -3.94 21.51 -16.71
C ARG A 155 -4.73 22.38 -17.67
N THR A 156 -4.68 23.70 -17.45
CA THR A 156 -5.39 24.72 -18.24
C THR A 156 -5.14 24.61 -19.74
N GLU A 157 -3.92 24.23 -20.13
CA GLU A 157 -3.50 24.09 -21.54
C GLU A 157 -3.92 22.75 -22.16
N VAL A 158 -4.35 21.76 -21.37
CA VAL A 158 -4.69 20.40 -21.82
C VAL A 158 -6.21 20.16 -21.72
N ARG A 159 -6.79 20.17 -20.51
CA ARG A 159 -8.22 20.00 -20.23
C ARG A 159 -8.87 18.78 -20.86
N GLU A 160 -8.17 17.65 -20.83
CA GLU A 160 -8.69 16.40 -21.36
C GLU A 160 -9.46 15.58 -20.31
N VAL A 161 -9.18 15.80 -19.01
CA VAL A 161 -9.91 15.23 -17.88
C VAL A 161 -10.08 16.27 -16.78
N GLU A 162 -11.00 16.01 -15.86
CA GLU A 162 -11.24 16.82 -14.66
C GLU A 162 -11.61 15.88 -13.50
N GLU A 163 -11.12 16.15 -12.29
CA GLU A 163 -11.56 15.43 -11.09
C GLU A 163 -13.04 15.68 -10.82
N PRO A 164 -13.75 14.76 -10.15
CA PRO A 164 -15.13 15.00 -9.73
C PRO A 164 -15.20 16.24 -8.83
N PHE A 165 -16.16 17.10 -9.11
CA PHE A 165 -16.38 18.35 -8.38
C PHE A 165 -17.83 18.38 -7.86
N GLY A 166 -18.00 18.29 -6.54
CA GLY A 166 -19.30 18.21 -5.89
C GLY A 166 -20.07 19.53 -5.94
N GLU A 167 -21.42 19.46 -5.94
CA GLU A 167 -22.27 20.64 -5.77
C GLU A 167 -21.95 21.33 -4.44
N GLY A 168 -21.72 22.63 -4.47
CA GLY A 168 -21.33 23.43 -3.29
C GLY A 168 -19.86 23.38 -2.91
N GLN A 169 -19.03 22.61 -3.60
CA GLN A 169 -17.59 22.63 -3.40
C GLN A 169 -17.00 23.94 -3.95
N THR A 170 -16.16 24.61 -3.14
CA THR A 170 -15.42 25.79 -3.59
C THR A 170 -14.03 25.39 -4.06
N GLY A 171 -13.66 25.77 -5.27
CA GLY A 171 -12.36 25.37 -5.86
C GLY A 171 -11.15 26.06 -5.23
N SER A 172 -11.33 27.27 -4.67
CA SER A 172 -10.32 27.95 -3.86
C SER A 172 -10.97 29.05 -3.04
N SER A 173 -10.29 29.50 -1.96
CA SER A 173 -10.78 30.60 -1.12
C SER A 173 -10.87 31.94 -1.85
N ALA A 174 -10.04 32.17 -2.87
CA ALA A 174 -10.00 33.42 -3.64
C ALA A 174 -10.72 33.33 -5.00
N MET A 175 -10.82 32.14 -5.59
CA MET A 175 -11.39 31.91 -6.92
C MET A 175 -12.32 30.68 -6.88
N PRO A 176 -13.59 30.82 -6.52
CA PRO A 176 -14.52 29.69 -6.35
C PRO A 176 -14.72 28.83 -7.61
N HIS A 177 -14.54 29.42 -8.79
CA HIS A 177 -14.64 28.74 -10.09
C HIS A 177 -13.41 27.92 -10.48
N LYS A 178 -12.29 28.05 -9.74
CA LYS A 178 -11.04 27.36 -10.03
C LYS A 178 -11.12 25.91 -9.55
N ARG A 179 -11.08 24.95 -10.47
CA ARG A 179 -11.10 23.52 -10.17
C ARG A 179 -9.68 22.99 -10.13
N ASN A 180 -9.19 22.75 -8.93
CA ASN A 180 -7.84 22.22 -8.71
C ASN A 180 -7.88 20.68 -8.63
N PRO A 181 -6.85 19.95 -9.13
CA PRO A 181 -6.73 18.52 -8.95
C PRO A 181 -6.24 18.16 -7.53
N GLU A 182 -6.96 18.62 -6.51
CA GLU A 182 -6.57 18.54 -5.10
C GLU A 182 -6.52 17.11 -4.59
N LEU A 183 -7.44 16.26 -5.05
CA LEU A 183 -7.49 14.85 -4.63
C LEU A 183 -6.24 14.10 -5.13
N SER A 184 -5.88 14.30 -6.39
CA SER A 184 -4.66 13.73 -6.96
C SER A 184 -3.38 14.31 -6.33
N GLU A 185 -3.39 15.57 -5.92
CA GLU A 185 -2.28 16.17 -5.16
C GLU A 185 -2.08 15.51 -3.81
N ARG A 186 -3.17 15.21 -3.09
CA ARG A 186 -3.13 14.47 -1.81
C ARG A 186 -2.55 13.06 -2.00
N VAL A 187 -2.99 12.34 -3.04
CA VAL A 187 -2.43 11.02 -3.39
C VAL A 187 -0.92 11.11 -3.57
N CYS A 188 -0.45 12.08 -4.37
CA CYS A 188 0.99 12.27 -4.61
C CYS A 188 1.76 12.60 -3.33
N GLY A 189 1.19 13.42 -2.44
CA GLY A 189 1.83 13.80 -1.18
C GLY A 189 2.00 12.60 -0.24
N LEU A 190 0.94 11.83 -0.02
CA LEU A 190 0.96 10.68 0.88
C LEU A 190 1.78 9.50 0.34
N ALA A 191 1.86 9.32 -0.97
CA ALA A 191 2.73 8.33 -1.57
C ALA A 191 4.21 8.57 -1.23
N ARG A 192 4.65 9.82 -1.11
CA ARG A 192 6.01 10.17 -0.67
C ARG A 192 6.27 9.77 0.77
N LEU A 193 5.27 9.98 1.65
CA LEU A 193 5.35 9.58 3.06
C LEU A 193 5.56 8.07 3.18
N ILE A 194 4.74 7.27 2.50
CA ILE A 194 4.83 5.80 2.53
C ILE A 194 6.20 5.32 2.02
N ARG A 195 6.78 5.96 0.99
CA ARG A 195 8.15 5.64 0.56
C ARG A 195 9.21 5.94 1.62
N GLY A 196 9.05 7.02 2.37
CA GLY A 196 9.92 7.32 3.53
C GLY A 196 9.83 6.22 4.60
N HIS A 197 8.64 5.73 4.88
CA HIS A 197 8.42 4.61 5.81
C HIS A 197 9.07 3.31 5.32
N ALA A 198 9.07 3.05 4.02
CA ALA A 198 9.75 1.88 3.44
C ALA A 198 11.26 1.92 3.70
N VAL A 199 11.90 3.08 3.57
CA VAL A 199 13.32 3.24 3.91
C VAL A 199 13.55 2.92 5.39
N THR A 200 12.74 3.47 6.30
CA THR A 200 12.84 3.18 7.74
C THR A 200 12.67 1.68 8.03
N SER A 201 11.73 1.01 7.34
CA SER A 201 11.51 -0.43 7.52
C SER A 201 12.70 -1.27 7.02
N LEU A 202 13.38 -0.86 5.97
CA LEU A 202 14.60 -1.50 5.50
C LEU A 202 15.76 -1.35 6.50
N GLU A 203 15.91 -0.18 7.11
CA GLU A 203 16.91 0.08 8.16
C GLU A 203 16.66 -0.78 9.42
N ASN A 204 15.41 -1.14 9.71
CA ASN A 204 15.05 -2.01 10.83
C ASN A 204 15.43 -3.49 10.63
N VAL A 205 15.93 -3.90 9.47
CA VAL A 205 16.36 -5.28 9.22
C VAL A 205 17.68 -5.58 9.95
N ALA A 206 18.61 -4.62 10.00
CA ALA A 206 19.93 -4.78 10.56
C ALA A 206 19.93 -4.54 12.08
N LEU A 207 19.67 -5.58 12.85
CA LEU A 207 19.69 -5.57 14.31
C LEU A 207 20.93 -6.29 14.86
N TRP A 208 21.29 -5.97 16.12
CA TRP A 208 22.40 -6.61 16.80
C TRP A 208 21.99 -7.97 17.37
N HIS A 209 22.81 -8.98 17.09
CA HIS A 209 22.70 -10.34 17.64
C HIS A 209 21.26 -10.91 17.45
N GLU A 210 20.69 -11.47 18.51
CA GLU A 210 19.34 -12.04 18.51
C GLU A 210 18.25 -10.99 18.56
N ARG A 211 18.55 -9.76 18.95
CA ARG A 211 17.75 -8.53 18.87
C ARG A 211 18.39 -7.38 19.65
N ASP A 212 18.32 -6.17 19.11
CA ASP A 212 18.26 -4.95 19.89
C ASP A 212 16.88 -4.28 19.75
N ILE A 213 16.62 -3.14 20.42
CA ILE A 213 15.29 -2.53 20.44
C ILE A 213 15.14 -1.34 19.47
N SER A 214 16.14 -1.05 18.65
CA SER A 214 16.16 0.13 17.75
C SER A 214 14.97 0.17 16.78
N HIS A 215 14.51 -1.00 16.31
CA HIS A 215 13.36 -1.11 15.41
C HIS A 215 12.04 -0.69 16.07
N SER A 216 11.86 -0.93 17.36
CA SER A 216 10.55 -0.94 18.04
C SER A 216 9.86 0.42 18.02
N SER A 217 10.58 1.50 18.28
CA SER A 217 10.00 2.85 18.28
C SER A 217 9.60 3.31 16.89
N ALA A 218 10.39 2.98 15.88
CA ALA A 218 10.10 3.29 14.48
C ALA A 218 8.89 2.49 13.95
N GLU A 219 8.81 1.20 14.25
CA GLU A 219 7.69 0.33 13.82
C GLU A 219 6.33 0.79 14.32
N ARG A 220 6.26 1.38 15.53
CA ARG A 220 5.02 1.94 16.08
C ARG A 220 4.43 3.08 15.26
N ILE A 221 5.25 3.72 14.43
CA ILE A 221 4.86 4.80 13.53
C ILE A 221 4.70 4.25 12.12
N VAL A 222 5.74 3.66 11.56
CA VAL A 222 5.78 3.35 10.13
C VAL A 222 4.79 2.27 9.70
N LEU A 223 4.50 1.29 10.56
CA LEU A 223 3.57 0.21 10.21
C LEU A 223 2.11 0.71 10.13
N PRO A 224 1.53 1.28 11.21
CA PRO A 224 0.15 1.77 11.15
C PRO A 224 -0.02 2.92 10.17
N ASP A 225 0.90 3.89 10.15
CA ASP A 225 0.81 5.03 9.25
C ASP A 225 0.86 4.63 7.77
N SER A 226 1.70 3.65 7.41
CA SER A 226 1.76 3.16 6.04
C SER A 226 0.44 2.51 5.61
N CYS A 227 -0.16 1.70 6.48
CA CYS A 227 -1.45 1.06 6.20
C CYS A 227 -2.57 2.09 6.08
N MET A 228 -2.69 3.02 7.05
CA MET A 228 -3.73 4.05 7.06
C MET A 228 -3.59 5.03 5.89
N ALA A 229 -2.37 5.46 5.58
CA ALA A 229 -2.12 6.35 4.45
C ALA A 229 -2.44 5.68 3.11
N LEU A 230 -2.07 4.40 2.94
CA LEU A 230 -2.38 3.66 1.73
C LEU A 230 -3.89 3.42 1.59
N ASP A 231 -4.57 3.03 2.66
CA ASP A 231 -6.02 2.89 2.74
C ASP A 231 -6.71 4.16 2.22
N TYR A 232 -6.33 5.30 2.79
CA TYR A 232 -6.90 6.58 2.42
C TYR A 232 -6.69 6.91 0.92
N ILE A 233 -5.47 6.74 0.39
CA ILE A 233 -5.20 7.13 -1.01
C ILE A 233 -5.78 6.15 -2.04
N ILE A 234 -5.97 4.86 -1.72
CA ILE A 234 -6.68 3.93 -2.60
C ILE A 234 -8.16 4.36 -2.71
N ASN A 235 -8.82 4.60 -1.58
CA ASN A 235 -10.21 5.04 -1.56
C ASN A 235 -10.39 6.39 -2.29
N LEU A 236 -9.50 7.33 -2.01
CA LEU A 236 -9.53 8.64 -2.65
C LEU A 236 -9.37 8.54 -4.17
N PHE A 237 -8.42 7.73 -4.64
CA PHE A 237 -8.20 7.56 -6.06
C PHE A 237 -9.33 6.76 -6.74
N THR A 238 -9.90 5.78 -6.05
CA THR A 238 -11.12 5.07 -6.52
C THR A 238 -12.28 6.04 -6.72
N TYR A 239 -12.46 7.01 -5.80
CA TYR A 239 -13.45 8.07 -5.97
C TYR A 239 -13.15 8.94 -7.20
N VAL A 240 -11.89 9.34 -7.43
CA VAL A 240 -11.49 10.10 -8.62
C VAL A 240 -11.80 9.32 -9.91
N ILE A 241 -11.56 8.03 -9.94
CA ILE A 241 -11.84 7.18 -11.13
C ILE A 241 -13.34 7.04 -11.38
N ASN A 242 -14.16 6.98 -10.35
CA ASN A 242 -15.62 6.81 -10.50
C ASN A 242 -16.34 8.11 -10.91
N GLY A 243 -15.79 9.25 -10.63
CA GLY A 243 -16.38 10.57 -10.97
C GLY A 243 -15.91 11.13 -12.29
#